data_fa7f1144cc46b76a65f4133d0a823a11
#
_entry.id   fa7f1144cc46b76a65f4133d0a823a11
#
_cell.length_a   1.000
_cell.length_b   1.000
_cell.length_c   1.000
_cell.angle_alpha   90.00
_cell.angle_beta   90.00
_cell.angle_gamma   90.00
#
_symmetry.space_group_name_H-M   'P 1'
#
loop_
_entity.id
_entity.type
_entity.pdbx_description
1 polymer ?
#
loop_
_entity_poly.entity_id
_entity_poly.type
_entity_poly.pdbx_seq_one_letter_code
_entity_poly.pdbx_strand_id
1 'polypeptide(L)'
;KSLKNEQSRREIPICNALVDMGFLEFVQERRDQAGSTAQLFAELSFSSEHLYSRVASRFFCGNATGKGYIGAHCERATEGSLNFKSCRRSFAQRLQASGVTDSLISHLLGHRSSAHEVTQRHYLDTPLSASLKAALEQGLQYGVPLSHLKWANYKPLVAAQRGRKKRGRQPKAA
;
A
#
# COMPACT_ATOMS: atom_id res chain seq x y z
N LYS A 1 -11.78 -14.64 -4.68
CA LYS A 1 -11.75 -13.30 -5.30
C LYS A 1 -10.91 -13.39 -6.55
N SER A 2 -11.49 -13.04 -7.72
CA SER A 2 -10.70 -12.96 -8.95
C SER A 2 -9.87 -11.67 -8.94
N LEU A 3 -8.60 -11.77 -9.30
CA LEU A 3 -7.78 -10.62 -9.62
C LEU A 3 -8.28 -10.03 -10.95
N LYS A 4 -8.15 -8.71 -11.12
CA LYS A 4 -8.57 -8.01 -12.35
C LYS A 4 -7.86 -8.57 -13.59
N ASN A 5 -6.63 -9.01 -13.44
CA ASN A 5 -5.84 -9.70 -14.45
C ASN A 5 -4.76 -10.57 -13.76
N GLU A 6 -4.22 -11.51 -14.48
CA GLU A 6 -3.22 -12.47 -13.97
C GLU A 6 -1.91 -11.77 -13.58
N GLN A 7 -1.49 -10.72 -14.28
CA GLN A 7 -0.30 -9.93 -13.96
C GLN A 7 -0.41 -9.16 -12.65
N SER A 8 -1.60 -9.04 -12.07
CA SER A 8 -1.75 -8.50 -10.72
C SER A 8 -1.20 -9.43 -9.64
N ARG A 9 -1.02 -10.73 -9.97
CA ARG A 9 -0.40 -11.72 -9.09
C ARG A 9 1.12 -11.65 -9.28
N ARG A 10 1.80 -11.08 -8.32
CA ARG A 10 3.26 -10.93 -8.34
C ARG A 10 3.82 -10.88 -6.93
N GLU A 11 5.09 -11.21 -6.82
CA GLU A 11 5.86 -11.10 -5.60
C GLU A 11 6.57 -9.75 -5.58
N ILE A 12 6.47 -9.04 -4.47
CA ILE A 12 7.16 -7.78 -4.22
C ILE A 12 8.03 -7.97 -2.99
N PRO A 13 9.34 -7.76 -3.07
CA PRO A 13 10.23 -7.83 -1.92
C PRO A 13 9.83 -6.81 -0.85
N ILE A 14 10.03 -7.18 0.41
CA ILE A 14 9.84 -6.24 1.52
C ILE A 14 11.06 -5.32 1.57
N CYS A 15 10.84 -4.00 1.48
CA CYS A 15 11.92 -3.01 1.57
C CYS A 15 12.46 -2.89 3.01
N ASN A 16 13.72 -2.47 3.13
CA ASN A 16 14.39 -2.34 4.42
C ASN A 16 13.66 -1.35 5.34
N ALA A 17 13.14 -0.24 4.80
CA ALA A 17 12.38 0.72 5.57
C ALA A 17 11.16 0.09 6.28
N LEU A 18 10.44 -0.84 5.63
CA LEU A 18 9.34 -1.57 6.27
C LEU A 18 9.84 -2.54 7.35
N VAL A 19 10.99 -3.19 7.12
CA VAL A 19 11.62 -4.07 8.13
C VAL A 19 12.00 -3.24 9.35
N ASP A 20 12.65 -2.11 9.16
CA ASP A 20 13.09 -1.21 10.24
C ASP A 20 11.91 -0.60 11.02
N MET A 21 10.77 -0.44 10.37
CA MET A 21 9.51 -0.01 11.01
C MET A 21 8.81 -1.14 11.80
N GLY A 22 9.33 -2.37 11.78
CA GLY A 22 8.75 -3.51 12.51
C GLY A 22 7.60 -4.19 11.77
N PHE A 23 7.57 -4.11 10.43
CA PHE A 23 6.51 -4.76 9.65
C PHE A 23 6.49 -6.28 9.79
N LEU A 24 7.67 -6.92 9.90
CA LEU A 24 7.75 -8.36 10.09
C LEU A 24 7.19 -8.79 11.45
N GLU A 25 7.46 -8.02 12.50
CA GLU A 25 6.89 -8.23 13.83
C GLU A 25 5.37 -8.08 13.81
N PHE A 26 4.87 -7.05 13.13
CA PHE A 26 3.43 -6.86 12.93
C PHE A 26 2.80 -8.07 12.23
N VAL A 27 3.41 -8.59 11.17
CA VAL A 27 2.92 -9.76 10.43
C VAL A 27 2.91 -11.00 11.32
N GLN A 28 3.99 -11.21 12.10
CA GLN A 28 4.09 -12.36 13.01
C GLN A 28 3.01 -12.30 14.09
N GLU A 29 2.83 -11.15 14.73
CA GLU A 29 1.77 -10.97 15.73
C GLU A 29 0.37 -11.23 15.15
N ARG A 30 0.12 -10.85 13.91
CA ARG A 30 -1.17 -11.14 13.24
C ARG A 30 -1.37 -12.63 13.01
N ARG A 31 -0.31 -13.34 12.62
CA ARG A 31 -0.36 -14.80 12.45
C ARG A 31 -0.62 -15.52 13.77
N ASP A 32 0.03 -15.09 14.84
CA ASP A 32 -0.13 -15.67 16.17
C ASP A 32 -1.54 -15.46 16.73
N GLN A 33 -2.15 -14.32 16.45
CA GLN A 33 -3.50 -13.96 16.92
C GLN A 33 -4.63 -14.65 16.15
N ALA A 34 -4.48 -14.86 14.85
CA ALA A 34 -5.60 -15.23 13.98
C ALA A 34 -5.26 -16.32 12.95
N GLY A 35 -4.06 -16.92 13.03
CA GLY A 35 -3.60 -17.97 12.12
C GLY A 35 -2.99 -17.46 10.82
N SER A 36 -2.29 -18.34 10.11
CA SER A 36 -1.50 -18.01 8.90
C SER A 36 -2.33 -17.54 7.70
N THR A 37 -3.61 -17.87 7.66
CA THR A 37 -4.55 -17.50 6.59
C THR A 37 -5.35 -16.24 6.91
N ALA A 38 -5.15 -15.65 8.07
CA ALA A 38 -5.86 -14.45 8.50
C ALA A 38 -5.54 -13.23 7.62
N GLN A 39 -6.51 -12.35 7.52
CA GLN A 39 -6.33 -11.08 6.84
C GLN A 39 -5.35 -10.19 7.63
N LEU A 40 -4.29 -9.71 6.96
CA LEU A 40 -3.26 -8.89 7.60
C LEU A 40 -3.82 -7.60 8.22
N PHE A 41 -4.76 -6.96 7.55
CA PHE A 41 -5.46 -5.76 8.01
C PHE A 41 -6.93 -6.08 8.26
N ALA A 42 -7.20 -6.79 9.35
CA ALA A 42 -8.56 -7.23 9.72
C ALA A 42 -9.53 -6.07 10.00
N GLU A 43 -9.01 -4.88 10.28
CA GLU A 43 -9.77 -3.65 10.50
C GLU A 43 -10.39 -3.07 9.22
N LEU A 44 -9.86 -3.46 8.06
CA LEU A 44 -10.40 -3.02 6.77
C LEU A 44 -11.64 -3.82 6.42
N SER A 45 -12.79 -3.15 6.43
CA SER A 45 -14.05 -3.76 6.03
C SER A 45 -14.13 -3.92 4.51
N PHE A 46 -14.65 -5.06 4.08
CA PHE A 46 -14.95 -5.32 2.67
C PHE A 46 -16.24 -4.60 2.25
N SER A 47 -16.22 -4.05 1.06
CA SER A 47 -17.40 -3.50 0.39
C SER A 47 -17.40 -3.99 -1.06
N SER A 48 -18.57 -4.33 -1.60
CA SER A 48 -18.70 -4.80 -3.00
C SER A 48 -18.21 -3.77 -4.01
N GLU A 49 -18.45 -2.49 -3.73
CA GLU A 49 -18.09 -1.37 -4.61
C GLU A 49 -16.60 -1.00 -4.52
N HIS A 50 -16.05 -0.93 -3.29
CA HIS A 50 -14.71 -0.39 -3.04
C HIS A 50 -13.70 -1.44 -2.53
N LEU A 51 -14.10 -2.68 -2.43
CA LEU A 51 -13.32 -3.76 -1.83
C LEU A 51 -12.83 -3.38 -0.42
N TYR A 52 -11.53 -3.45 -0.16
CA TYR A 52 -10.92 -3.03 1.11
C TYR A 52 -10.37 -1.60 1.11
N SER A 53 -10.39 -0.91 -0.04
CA SER A 53 -9.76 0.40 -0.18
C SER A 53 -10.55 1.56 0.42
N ARG A 54 -11.84 1.36 0.73
CA ARG A 54 -12.74 2.43 1.17
C ARG A 54 -12.23 3.21 2.37
N VAL A 55 -11.76 2.51 3.40
CA VAL A 55 -11.29 3.16 4.63
C VAL A 55 -10.04 3.99 4.36
N ALA A 56 -9.04 3.41 3.69
CA ALA A 56 -7.82 4.11 3.34
C ALA A 56 -8.09 5.29 2.38
N SER A 57 -8.91 5.06 1.36
CA SER A 57 -9.27 6.12 0.41
C SER A 57 -9.98 7.30 1.09
N ARG A 58 -10.93 7.04 1.99
CA ARG A 58 -11.61 8.10 2.75
C ARG A 58 -10.66 8.87 3.67
N PHE A 59 -9.76 8.17 4.34
CA PHE A 59 -8.77 8.80 5.20
C PHE A 59 -7.86 9.74 4.40
N PHE A 60 -7.30 9.27 3.29
CA PHE A 60 -6.32 10.06 2.52
C PHE A 60 -6.97 11.10 1.59
N CYS A 61 -8.02 10.73 0.89
CA CYS A 61 -8.63 11.58 -0.15
C CYS A 61 -9.90 12.31 0.29
N GLY A 62 -10.49 11.90 1.42
CA GLY A 62 -11.77 12.44 1.87
C GLY A 62 -12.98 11.87 1.11
N ASN A 63 -14.08 12.60 1.17
CA ASN A 63 -15.34 12.31 0.48
C ASN A 63 -16.08 13.61 0.15
N ALA A 64 -17.29 13.51 -0.36
CA ALA A 64 -18.13 14.66 -0.72
C ALA A 64 -18.43 15.62 0.46
N THR A 65 -18.35 15.15 1.70
CA THR A 65 -18.68 15.94 2.90
C THR A 65 -17.47 16.46 3.67
N GLY A 66 -16.25 16.03 3.30
CA GLY A 66 -15.05 16.45 4.04
C GLY A 66 -13.74 16.13 3.31
N LYS A 67 -12.77 17.03 3.52
CA LYS A 67 -11.40 16.87 3.02
C LYS A 67 -10.72 15.69 3.73
N GLY A 68 -9.97 14.86 2.98
CA GLY A 68 -9.10 13.86 3.55
C GLY A 68 -7.76 14.46 4.00
N TYR A 69 -6.90 13.59 4.55
CA TYR A 69 -5.56 13.97 5.02
C TYR A 69 -4.76 14.75 3.96
N ILE A 70 -4.74 14.28 2.71
CA ILE A 70 -4.04 14.96 1.62
C ILE A 70 -4.59 16.37 1.40
N GLY A 71 -5.93 16.51 1.33
CA GLY A 71 -6.57 17.82 1.13
C GLY A 71 -6.43 18.79 2.32
N ALA A 72 -6.19 18.25 3.52
CA ALA A 72 -5.99 19.06 4.72
C ALA A 72 -4.53 19.55 4.90
N HIS A 73 -3.55 18.80 4.37
CA HIS A 73 -2.12 19.03 4.63
C HIS A 73 -1.29 19.34 3.39
N CYS A 74 -1.86 19.22 2.19
CA CYS A 74 -1.16 19.51 0.93
C CYS A 74 -1.90 20.62 0.18
N GLU A 75 -1.30 21.79 0.06
CA GLU A 75 -1.91 22.94 -0.65
C GLU A 75 -2.30 22.62 -2.09
N ARG A 76 -1.45 21.87 -2.80
CA ARG A 76 -1.72 21.43 -4.18
C ARG A 76 -2.91 20.49 -4.32
N ALA A 77 -3.40 19.91 -3.23
CA ALA A 77 -4.55 19.01 -3.27
C ALA A 77 -5.88 19.76 -3.43
N THR A 78 -5.92 21.07 -3.19
CA THR A 78 -7.12 21.89 -3.37
C THR A 78 -7.55 21.98 -4.84
N GLU A 79 -6.63 21.77 -5.76
CA GLU A 79 -6.90 21.73 -7.22
C GLU A 79 -7.39 20.35 -7.71
N GLY A 80 -7.62 19.39 -6.82
CA GLY A 80 -8.05 18.03 -7.18
C GLY A 80 -6.98 17.18 -7.87
N SER A 81 -5.76 17.70 -8.03
CA SER A 81 -4.66 17.07 -8.76
C SER A 81 -3.94 15.97 -7.96
N LEU A 82 -3.96 16.05 -6.63
CA LEU A 82 -3.31 15.10 -5.74
C LEU A 82 -4.33 14.16 -5.07
N ASN A 83 -4.09 12.87 -5.23
CA ASN A 83 -4.86 11.82 -4.58
C ASN A 83 -3.96 10.62 -4.27
N PHE A 84 -4.51 9.56 -3.69
CA PHE A 84 -3.73 8.37 -3.34
C PHE A 84 -3.02 7.71 -4.54
N LYS A 85 -3.56 7.84 -5.76
CA LYS A 85 -2.90 7.35 -6.99
C LYS A 85 -1.64 8.15 -7.34
N SER A 86 -1.51 9.38 -6.84
CA SER A 86 -0.32 10.21 -7.07
C SER A 86 0.94 9.58 -6.49
N CYS A 87 0.83 8.84 -5.36
CA CYS A 87 1.94 8.09 -4.79
C CYS A 87 2.51 7.07 -5.79
N ARG A 88 1.63 6.38 -6.53
CA ARG A 88 2.05 5.42 -7.56
C ARG A 88 2.81 6.09 -8.70
N ARG A 89 2.35 7.27 -9.14
CA ARG A 89 3.02 8.06 -10.20
C ARG A 89 4.39 8.54 -9.72
N SER A 90 4.45 9.11 -8.52
CA SER A 90 5.70 9.60 -7.94
C SER A 90 6.73 8.48 -7.77
N PHE A 91 6.28 7.30 -7.34
CA PHE A 91 7.14 6.13 -7.22
C PHE A 91 7.70 5.71 -8.60
N ALA A 92 6.86 5.61 -9.63
CA ALA A 92 7.31 5.29 -10.99
C ALA A 92 8.34 6.29 -11.52
N GLN A 93 8.07 7.59 -11.35
CA GLN A 93 8.99 8.65 -11.77
C GLN A 93 10.35 8.59 -11.05
N ARG A 94 10.35 8.26 -9.75
CA ARG A 94 11.60 8.09 -9.01
C ARG A 94 12.39 6.89 -9.51
N LEU A 95 11.76 5.75 -9.70
CA LEU A 95 12.43 4.57 -10.25
C LEU A 95 13.09 4.90 -11.60
N GLN A 96 12.35 5.57 -12.49
CA GLN A 96 12.87 5.99 -13.79
C GLN A 96 14.04 6.96 -13.65
N ALA A 97 13.92 7.97 -12.78
CA ALA A 97 14.99 8.94 -12.52
C ALA A 97 16.24 8.27 -11.90
N SER A 98 16.08 7.16 -11.19
CA SER A 98 17.17 6.36 -10.63
C SER A 98 17.77 5.35 -11.63
N GLY A 99 17.37 5.37 -12.90
CA GLY A 99 17.88 4.48 -13.94
C GLY A 99 17.37 3.04 -13.86
N VAL A 100 16.28 2.79 -13.11
CA VAL A 100 15.64 1.47 -13.06
C VAL A 100 14.97 1.18 -14.40
N THR A 101 15.16 -0.03 -14.93
CA THR A 101 14.61 -0.40 -16.24
C THR A 101 13.08 -0.45 -16.24
N ASP A 102 12.46 -0.13 -17.38
CA ASP A 102 10.99 -0.15 -17.53
C ASP A 102 10.38 -1.52 -17.24
N SER A 103 11.11 -2.59 -17.47
CA SER A 103 10.67 -3.95 -17.14
C SER A 103 10.49 -4.13 -15.63
N LEU A 104 11.47 -3.73 -14.82
CA LEU A 104 11.39 -3.79 -13.36
C LEU A 104 10.31 -2.84 -12.82
N ILE A 105 10.21 -1.63 -13.37
CA ILE A 105 9.15 -0.67 -13.01
C ILE A 105 7.77 -1.26 -13.30
N SER A 106 7.57 -1.84 -14.47
CA SER A 106 6.31 -2.47 -14.87
C SER A 106 5.96 -3.65 -13.96
N HIS A 107 6.94 -4.48 -13.59
CA HIS A 107 6.72 -5.57 -12.65
C HIS A 107 6.31 -5.05 -11.27
N LEU A 108 7.05 -4.10 -10.70
CA LEU A 108 6.75 -3.49 -9.39
C LEU A 108 5.37 -2.85 -9.38
N LEU A 109 4.98 -2.19 -10.46
CA LEU A 109 3.68 -1.54 -10.58
C LEU A 109 2.56 -2.49 -11.02
N GLY A 110 2.86 -3.67 -11.57
CA GLY A 110 1.88 -4.59 -12.15
C GLY A 110 1.23 -4.02 -13.39
N HIS A 111 2.00 -3.33 -14.23
CA HIS A 111 1.57 -2.88 -15.54
C HIS A 111 1.77 -3.98 -16.58
N ARG A 112 0.90 -4.02 -17.59
CA ARG A 112 1.16 -4.76 -18.82
C ARG A 112 2.22 -4.00 -19.61
N SER A 113 3.31 -4.66 -19.97
CA SER A 113 4.24 -4.13 -20.95
C SER A 113 3.69 -4.45 -22.34
N SER A 114 3.19 -3.46 -23.05
CA SER A 114 2.63 -3.63 -24.39
C SER A 114 3.72 -3.90 -25.47
N ALA A 115 4.94 -3.44 -25.23
CA ALA A 115 6.00 -3.47 -26.24
C ALA A 115 6.82 -4.78 -26.29
N HIS A 116 6.77 -5.59 -25.22
CA HIS A 116 7.62 -6.80 -25.11
C HIS A 116 6.83 -8.05 -24.68
N GLU A 117 5.55 -8.09 -24.94
CA GLU A 117 4.67 -9.14 -24.40
C GLU A 117 5.10 -10.56 -24.82
N VAL A 118 5.55 -10.73 -26.06
CA VAL A 118 6.01 -12.02 -26.60
C VAL A 118 7.38 -12.40 -26.04
N THR A 119 8.32 -11.45 -26.04
CA THR A 119 9.68 -11.69 -25.55
C THR A 119 9.69 -11.94 -24.04
N GLN A 120 8.90 -11.19 -23.26
CA GLN A 120 8.80 -11.39 -21.81
C GLN A 120 8.11 -12.70 -21.44
N ARG A 121 7.12 -13.16 -22.22
CA ARG A 121 6.42 -14.42 -21.93
C ARG A 121 7.26 -15.65 -22.22
N HIS A 122 8.14 -15.59 -23.20
CA HIS A 122 8.82 -16.78 -23.73
C HIS A 122 10.32 -16.81 -23.47
N TYR A 123 10.96 -15.67 -23.20
CA TYR A 123 12.43 -15.58 -23.15
C TYR A 123 12.99 -14.89 -21.92
N LEU A 124 12.17 -14.14 -21.14
CA LEU A 124 12.65 -13.47 -19.95
C LEU A 124 12.02 -14.11 -18.72
N ASP A 125 12.86 -14.64 -17.87
CA ASP A 125 12.48 -15.12 -16.55
C ASP A 125 11.90 -13.98 -15.69
N THR A 126 11.10 -14.37 -14.69
CA THR A 126 10.67 -13.45 -13.64
C THR A 126 11.90 -12.74 -13.06
N PRO A 127 11.89 -11.41 -12.94
CA PRO A 127 13.04 -10.69 -12.42
C PRO A 127 13.51 -11.27 -11.10
N LEU A 128 14.83 -11.45 -10.95
CA LEU A 128 15.41 -11.96 -9.71
C LEU A 128 14.96 -11.09 -8.53
N SER A 129 14.59 -11.73 -7.43
CA SER A 129 14.13 -11.04 -6.21
C SER A 129 15.14 -9.99 -5.72
N ALA A 130 16.43 -10.25 -5.88
CA ALA A 130 17.50 -9.30 -5.55
C ALA A 130 17.45 -8.03 -6.42
N SER A 131 17.24 -8.15 -7.73
CA SER A 131 17.11 -7.01 -8.64
C SER A 131 15.86 -6.18 -8.35
N LEU A 132 14.74 -6.84 -8.05
CA LEU A 132 13.52 -6.17 -7.63
C LEU A 132 13.69 -5.44 -6.29
N LYS A 133 14.41 -6.04 -5.34
CA LYS A 133 14.70 -5.41 -4.05
C LYS A 133 15.60 -4.19 -4.23
N ALA A 134 16.68 -4.29 -5.00
CA ALA A 134 17.56 -3.16 -5.29
C ALA A 134 16.79 -1.99 -5.95
N ALA A 135 15.97 -2.27 -6.95
CA ALA A 135 15.13 -1.27 -7.60
C ALA A 135 14.15 -0.61 -6.62
N LEU A 136 13.51 -1.42 -5.77
CA LEU A 136 12.57 -0.92 -4.75
C LEU A 136 13.26 0.03 -3.76
N GLU A 137 14.45 -0.34 -3.27
CA GLU A 137 15.24 0.48 -2.35
C GLU A 137 15.65 1.82 -2.98
N GLN A 138 16.04 1.83 -4.26
CA GLN A 138 16.34 3.06 -4.98
C GLN A 138 15.09 3.98 -5.09
N GLY A 139 13.94 3.42 -5.42
CA GLY A 139 12.69 4.15 -5.57
C GLY A 139 12.13 4.73 -4.27
N LEU A 140 12.52 4.17 -3.12
CA LEU A 140 12.00 4.57 -1.81
C LEU A 140 12.89 5.59 -1.06
N GLN A 141 13.97 6.06 -1.66
CA GLN A 141 14.85 7.07 -1.06
C GLN A 141 14.23 8.48 -1.14
N TYR A 142 13.18 8.72 -0.37
CA TYR A 142 12.49 10.01 -0.34
C TYR A 142 13.16 11.06 0.57
N GLY A 143 14.21 10.70 1.31
CA GLY A 143 14.83 11.58 2.29
C GLY A 143 13.93 11.96 3.48
N VAL A 144 12.84 11.21 3.69
CA VAL A 144 11.90 11.45 4.79
C VAL A 144 12.32 10.61 5.99
N PRO A 145 12.48 11.19 7.20
CA PRO A 145 12.79 10.43 8.40
C PRO A 145 11.58 9.56 8.80
N LEU A 146 11.76 8.24 8.80
CA LEU A 146 10.71 7.26 9.13
C LEU A 146 10.91 6.63 10.52
N SER A 147 11.93 7.04 11.26
CA SER A 147 12.32 6.44 12.55
C SER A 147 11.22 6.49 13.62
N HIS A 148 10.31 7.46 13.53
CA HIS A 148 9.16 7.60 14.42
C HIS A 148 8.01 6.61 14.09
N LEU A 149 8.00 6.02 12.89
CA LEU A 149 6.95 5.10 12.42
C LEU A 149 7.28 3.64 12.78
N LYS A 150 7.72 3.37 13.99
CA LYS A 150 7.99 2.00 14.44
C LYS A 150 6.73 1.34 14.98
N TRP A 151 6.47 0.09 14.59
CA TRP A 151 5.31 -0.69 15.07
C TRP A 151 5.21 -0.70 16.59
N ALA A 152 6.31 -0.85 17.30
CA ALA A 152 6.37 -0.82 18.75
C ALA A 152 5.72 0.42 19.37
N ASN A 153 5.82 1.58 18.71
CA ASN A 153 5.24 2.85 19.19
C ASN A 153 3.70 2.87 19.02
N TYR A 154 3.16 2.17 18.03
CA TYR A 154 1.73 2.18 17.70
C TYR A 154 0.96 0.99 18.28
N LYS A 155 1.64 -0.08 18.63
CA LYS A 155 1.05 -1.30 19.20
C LYS A 155 0.14 -1.03 20.41
N PRO A 156 0.54 -0.21 21.41
CA PRO A 156 -0.33 0.11 22.55
C PRO A 156 -1.59 0.88 22.12
N LEU A 157 -1.47 1.79 21.14
CA LEU A 157 -2.59 2.58 20.64
C LEU A 157 -3.61 1.71 19.93
N VAL A 158 -3.15 0.76 19.11
CA VAL A 158 -4.00 -0.20 18.41
C VAL A 158 -4.72 -1.12 19.40
N ALA A 159 -4.02 -1.61 20.42
CA ALA A 159 -4.61 -2.42 21.49
C ALA A 159 -5.71 -1.67 22.25
N ALA A 160 -5.47 -0.40 22.61
CA ALA A 160 -6.44 0.45 23.28
C ALA A 160 -7.69 0.72 22.43
N GLN A 161 -7.54 0.87 21.11
CA GLN A 161 -8.67 1.05 20.19
C GLN A 161 -9.53 -0.21 20.05
N ARG A 162 -8.93 -1.40 20.08
CA ARG A 162 -9.65 -2.67 20.02
C ARG A 162 -10.50 -2.93 21.27
N GLY A 163 -10.03 -2.47 22.42
CA GLY A 163 -10.78 -2.56 23.69
C GLY A 163 -12.02 -1.65 23.75
N ARG A 164 -12.11 -0.64 22.89
CA ARG A 164 -13.28 0.23 22.82
C ARG A 164 -14.40 -0.48 22.07
N LYS A 165 -15.43 -0.98 22.80
CA LYS A 165 -16.67 -1.47 22.19
C LYS A 165 -17.16 -0.45 21.17
N LYS A 166 -17.41 -0.88 19.93
CA LYS A 166 -18.09 -0.04 18.92
C LYS A 166 -19.40 0.43 19.57
N ARG A 167 -19.53 1.70 19.85
CA ARG A 167 -20.82 2.28 20.27
C ARG A 167 -21.81 1.98 19.14
N GLY A 168 -22.77 1.11 19.42
CA GLY A 168 -23.85 0.81 18.51
C GLY A 168 -24.52 2.11 18.10
N ARG A 169 -24.87 2.23 16.81
CA ARG A 169 -25.66 3.34 16.29
C ARG A 169 -26.97 3.34 17.09
N GLN A 170 -27.19 4.38 17.91
CA GLN A 170 -28.48 4.52 18.59
C GLN A 170 -29.59 4.53 17.53
N PRO A 171 -30.69 3.77 17.71
CA PRO A 171 -31.83 3.88 16.82
C PRO A 171 -32.30 5.34 16.82
N LYS A 172 -32.53 5.88 15.65
CA LYS A 172 -33.22 7.18 15.54
C LYS A 172 -34.58 7.02 16.24
N ALA A 173 -34.84 7.85 17.24
CA ALA A 173 -36.18 7.98 17.77
C ALA A 173 -37.13 8.32 16.63
N ALA A 174 -38.25 7.58 16.57
CA ALA A 174 -39.32 7.76 15.59
C ALA A 174 -40.01 9.11 15.80
#